data_401e8e0ca1f453e2423e8b2ff8c1b351
#
_entry.id   401e8e0ca1f453e2423e8b2ff8c1b351
#
_cell.length_a   1.000
_cell.length_b   1.000
_cell.length_c   1.000
_cell.angle_alpha   90.00
_cell.angle_beta   90.00
_cell.angle_gamma   90.00
#
_symmetry.space_group_name_H-M   'P 1'
#
loop_
_entity.id
_entity.type
_entity.pdbx_description
1 polymer ?
#
loop_
_entity_poly.entity_id
_entity_poly.type
_entity_poly.pdbx_seq_one_letter_code
_entity_poly.pdbx_strand_id
1 'polypeptide(L)'
;MKRVLALLLCLVLVIGMTACGKKDEKKKATPTTTATPTTTAQVKTYAHNEIINRFLVSFMELHKGKYVDTASLHRGKDLSEYIVTVNGCEVTIMDVSAKEYPSGERYALQFEIVGGTDAKAVDLLLEAFAAVTLAMDRDCTTASTDNAIEMLKKMTKPLSSRTRISDRVYLAYYTPVVDNEYATQPCRISLLAKDDLVTNATTTTAN
;
A
#
# COMPACT_ATOMS: atom_id res chain seq x y z
N MET A 1 22.51 19.16 -33.93
CA MET A 1 22.34 19.38 -32.48
C MET A 1 22.73 18.17 -31.60
N LYS A 2 22.48 16.92 -32.01
CA LYS A 2 22.83 15.72 -31.19
C LYS A 2 24.35 15.49 -31.00
N ARG A 3 25.21 15.94 -31.92
CA ARG A 3 26.68 15.74 -31.84
C ARG A 3 27.38 16.77 -30.91
N VAL A 4 26.78 17.92 -30.69
CA VAL A 4 27.33 18.96 -29.81
C VAL A 4 27.07 18.61 -28.34
N LEU A 5 25.94 17.93 -28.04
CA LEU A 5 25.60 17.51 -26.69
C LEU A 5 26.52 16.39 -26.17
N ALA A 6 26.96 15.49 -27.07
CA ALA A 6 27.90 14.41 -26.71
C ALA A 6 29.32 14.93 -26.40
N LEU A 7 29.76 15.98 -27.10
CA LEU A 7 31.05 16.60 -26.84
C LEU A 7 31.08 17.37 -25.50
N LEU A 8 29.98 18.01 -25.13
CA LEU A 8 29.86 18.73 -23.85
C LEU A 8 29.88 17.75 -22.66
N LEU A 9 29.28 16.56 -22.81
CA LEU A 9 29.27 15.53 -21.76
C LEU A 9 30.65 14.92 -21.51
N CYS A 10 31.48 14.77 -22.56
CA CYS A 10 32.86 14.30 -22.45
C CYS A 10 33.80 15.30 -21.79
N LEU A 11 33.55 16.61 -21.97
CA LEU A 11 34.39 17.67 -21.41
C LEU A 11 34.24 17.76 -19.88
N VAL A 12 33.06 17.48 -19.34
CA VAL A 12 32.81 17.52 -17.88
C VAL A 12 33.48 16.35 -17.15
N LEU A 13 33.69 15.22 -17.83
CA LEU A 13 34.33 14.02 -17.24
C LEU A 13 35.86 14.14 -17.13
N VAL A 14 36.52 15.01 -17.94
CA VAL A 14 37.98 15.15 -17.96
C VAL A 14 38.50 16.13 -16.90
N ILE A 15 37.67 17.03 -16.39
CA ILE A 15 38.10 18.05 -15.39
C ILE A 15 38.12 17.50 -13.96
N GLY A 16 37.54 16.30 -13.72
CA GLY A 16 37.46 15.70 -12.38
C GLY A 16 38.68 14.89 -11.90
N MET A 17 39.72 14.71 -12.73
CA MET A 17 40.83 13.80 -12.41
C MET A 17 42.21 14.43 -12.17
N THR A 18 42.35 15.74 -11.97
CA THR A 18 43.65 16.38 -11.71
C THR A 18 43.65 17.13 -10.38
N ALA A 19 43.70 16.40 -9.28
CA ALA A 19 44.20 16.91 -8.01
C ALA A 19 44.71 15.74 -7.16
N CYS A 20 45.86 15.18 -7.56
CA CYS A 20 46.65 14.32 -6.69
C CYS A 20 48.09 14.77 -6.80
N GLY A 21 48.67 15.21 -5.69
CA GLY A 21 50.14 15.41 -5.57
C GLY A 21 50.53 16.36 -4.45
N LYS A 22 50.96 15.84 -3.30
CA LYS A 22 52.32 15.88 -2.77
C LYS A 22 52.39 15.43 -1.30
N LYS A 23 53.20 14.46 -1.10
CA LYS A 23 54.17 14.07 -0.03
C LYS A 23 54.36 15.06 1.13
N ASP A 24 54.34 14.57 2.30
CA ASP A 24 55.24 14.09 3.33
C ASP A 24 54.76 14.45 4.73
N GLU A 25 54.68 13.55 5.64
CA GLU A 25 55.44 13.30 6.85
C GLU A 25 54.73 12.38 7.85
N LYS A 26 55.52 11.50 8.43
CA LYS A 26 55.16 10.53 9.45
C LYS A 26 54.64 11.21 10.72
N LYS A 27 53.40 10.92 11.12
CA LYS A 27 53.01 10.85 12.53
C LYS A 27 52.03 9.67 12.69
N LYS A 28 52.46 8.76 13.56
CA LYS A 28 51.71 7.60 14.03
C LYS A 28 50.44 8.12 14.72
N ALA A 29 49.30 8.00 14.03
CA ALA A 29 47.98 8.29 14.59
C ALA A 29 47.17 7.00 14.62
N THR A 30 46.64 6.71 15.77
CA THR A 30 45.66 5.72 16.11
C THR A 30 44.51 5.74 15.11
N PRO A 31 43.98 4.55 14.65
CA PRO A 31 42.84 4.54 13.73
C PRO A 31 41.62 5.08 14.46
N THR A 32 41.28 6.32 14.22
CA THR A 32 39.95 6.85 14.54
C THR A 32 38.99 6.23 13.55
N THR A 33 38.20 5.28 14.00
CA THR A 33 37.06 4.71 13.25
C THR A 33 36.12 5.86 12.98
N THR A 34 36.20 6.44 11.79
CA THR A 34 35.18 7.36 11.30
C THR A 34 33.91 6.58 11.06
N ALA A 35 33.01 6.63 12.02
CA ALA A 35 31.66 6.11 11.84
C ALA A 35 31.03 6.87 10.67
N THR A 36 30.86 6.21 9.56
CA THR A 36 30.02 6.71 8.45
C THR A 36 28.63 6.97 9.01
N PRO A 37 28.08 8.19 8.91
CA PRO A 37 26.73 8.43 9.37
C PRO A 37 25.81 7.55 8.55
N THR A 38 25.30 6.48 9.15
CA THR A 38 24.20 5.70 8.60
C THR A 38 22.99 6.62 8.62
N THR A 39 22.69 7.22 7.47
CA THR A 39 21.44 7.96 7.28
C THR A 39 20.31 6.95 7.43
N THR A 40 19.79 6.83 8.64
CA THR A 40 18.57 6.08 8.89
C THR A 40 17.48 6.81 8.13
N ALA A 41 17.05 6.25 7.00
CA ALA A 41 15.92 6.77 6.27
C ALA A 41 14.74 6.84 7.26
N GLN A 42 14.23 8.04 7.51
CA GLN A 42 13.04 8.20 8.36
C GLN A 42 11.90 7.41 7.73
N VAL A 43 11.49 6.34 8.39
CA VAL A 43 10.30 5.57 7.99
C VAL A 43 9.10 6.52 8.16
N LYS A 44 8.45 6.83 7.06
CA LYS A 44 7.30 7.72 7.07
C LYS A 44 6.16 7.07 7.87
N THR A 45 5.67 7.76 8.89
CA THR A 45 4.57 7.27 9.72
C THR A 45 3.27 7.93 9.29
N TYR A 46 2.34 7.12 8.85
CA TYR A 46 1.00 7.53 8.43
C TYR A 46 -0.05 7.29 9.52
N ALA A 47 0.12 6.24 10.34
CA ALA A 47 -0.81 5.87 11.39
C ALA A 47 -0.05 5.47 12.66
N HIS A 48 -0.68 5.68 13.84
CA HIS A 48 -0.14 5.22 15.13
C HIS A 48 -0.29 3.71 15.33
N ASN A 49 -1.31 3.09 14.73
CA ASN A 49 -1.46 1.64 14.72
C ASN A 49 -0.41 1.03 13.79
N GLU A 50 0.40 0.11 14.32
CA GLU A 50 1.55 -0.44 13.61
C GLU A 50 1.15 -1.24 12.36
N ILE A 51 0.11 -2.07 12.46
CA ILE A 51 -0.37 -2.92 11.35
C ILE A 51 -0.94 -2.04 10.23
N ILE A 52 -1.77 -1.06 10.59
CA ILE A 52 -2.34 -0.11 9.62
C ILE A 52 -1.23 0.75 9.00
N ASN A 53 -0.25 1.20 9.79
CA ASN A 53 0.87 1.97 9.27
C ASN A 53 1.69 1.18 8.24
N ARG A 54 1.97 -0.09 8.50
CA ARG A 54 2.66 -0.98 7.54
C ARG A 54 1.89 -1.12 6.23
N PHE A 55 0.58 -1.31 6.32
CA PHE A 55 -0.26 -1.32 5.12
C PHE A 55 -0.16 -0.01 4.35
N LEU A 56 -0.33 1.14 5.01
CA LEU A 56 -0.27 2.45 4.36
C LEU A 56 1.09 2.72 3.71
N VAL A 57 2.20 2.37 4.37
CA VAL A 57 3.55 2.47 3.79
C VAL A 57 3.63 1.61 2.52
N SER A 58 3.23 0.33 2.61
CA SER A 58 3.25 -0.59 1.46
C SER A 58 2.36 -0.10 0.31
N PHE A 59 1.18 0.42 0.63
CA PHE A 59 0.24 0.96 -0.34
C PHE A 59 0.83 2.18 -1.08
N MET A 60 1.41 3.11 -0.33
CA MET A 60 2.04 4.31 -0.89
C MET A 60 3.24 3.99 -1.76
N GLU A 61 4.08 3.03 -1.35
CA GLU A 61 5.23 2.59 -2.14
C GLU A 61 4.79 1.93 -3.46
N LEU A 62 3.80 1.03 -3.39
CA LEU A 62 3.31 0.30 -4.56
C LEU A 62 2.67 1.24 -5.59
N HIS A 63 1.82 2.13 -5.13
CA HIS A 63 1.03 3.00 -5.99
C HIS A 63 1.63 4.40 -6.19
N LYS A 64 2.78 4.71 -5.56
CA LYS A 64 3.47 6.01 -5.63
C LYS A 64 2.53 7.20 -5.35
N GLY A 65 1.59 7.01 -4.44
CA GLY A 65 0.58 8.02 -4.10
C GLY A 65 -0.51 8.25 -5.14
N LYS A 66 -0.57 7.46 -6.22
CA LYS A 66 -1.49 7.68 -7.34
C LYS A 66 -2.97 7.57 -6.96
N TYR A 67 -3.33 6.65 -6.08
CA TYR A 67 -4.73 6.36 -5.74
C TYR A 67 -5.18 6.97 -4.41
N VAL A 68 -4.27 7.43 -3.58
CA VAL A 68 -4.58 7.87 -2.22
C VAL A 68 -4.51 9.37 -2.11
N ASP A 69 -5.58 9.97 -1.62
CA ASP A 69 -5.55 11.33 -1.09
C ASP A 69 -5.05 11.29 0.36
N THR A 70 -3.76 11.55 0.55
CA THR A 70 -3.14 11.56 1.89
C THR A 70 -3.68 12.64 2.81
N ALA A 71 -4.25 13.71 2.27
CA ALA A 71 -4.87 14.76 3.05
C ALA A 71 -6.20 14.30 3.67
N SER A 72 -6.84 13.26 3.09
CA SER A 72 -8.06 12.66 3.62
C SER A 72 -7.83 11.70 4.78
N LEU A 73 -6.57 11.28 5.02
CA LEU A 73 -6.25 10.29 6.05
C LEU A 73 -6.52 10.86 7.45
N HIS A 74 -7.44 10.24 8.15
CA HIS A 74 -7.76 10.60 9.52
C HIS A 74 -8.15 9.37 10.35
N ARG A 75 -8.17 9.52 11.67
CA ARG A 75 -8.58 8.47 12.57
C ARG A 75 -10.11 8.34 12.55
N GLY A 76 -10.60 7.10 12.53
CA GLY A 76 -12.02 6.82 12.69
C GLY A 76 -12.52 7.03 14.12
N LYS A 77 -13.71 6.53 14.41
CA LYS A 77 -14.31 6.64 15.75
C LYS A 77 -13.54 5.82 16.78
N ASP A 78 -13.05 4.67 16.38
CA ASP A 78 -12.26 3.79 17.24
C ASP A 78 -10.76 4.01 17.05
N LEU A 79 -9.96 3.74 18.09
CA LEU A 79 -8.51 3.89 18.06
C LEU A 79 -7.81 2.94 17.08
N SER A 80 -8.47 1.84 16.73
CA SER A 80 -8.03 0.82 15.79
C SER A 80 -8.50 1.06 14.36
N GLU A 81 -9.11 2.22 14.08
CA GLU A 81 -9.74 2.53 12.81
C GLU A 81 -9.11 3.78 12.18
N TYR A 82 -8.85 3.70 10.88
CA TYR A 82 -8.40 4.81 10.04
C TYR A 82 -9.23 4.88 8.77
N ILE A 83 -9.48 6.11 8.31
CA ILE A 83 -10.27 6.39 7.12
C ILE A 83 -9.39 7.14 6.14
N VAL A 84 -9.43 6.75 4.87
CA VAL A 84 -8.69 7.39 3.79
C VAL A 84 -9.49 7.33 2.50
N THR A 85 -9.34 8.32 1.62
CA THR A 85 -9.94 8.28 0.28
C THR A 85 -8.98 7.60 -0.69
N VAL A 86 -9.45 6.54 -1.33
CA VAL A 86 -8.74 5.79 -2.37
C VAL A 86 -9.57 5.82 -3.64
N ASN A 87 -9.03 6.40 -4.70
CA ASN A 87 -9.70 6.52 -6.00
C ASN A 87 -11.12 7.09 -5.92
N GLY A 88 -11.35 8.05 -5.03
CA GLY A 88 -12.66 8.68 -4.81
C GLY A 88 -13.62 7.86 -3.93
N CYS A 89 -13.22 6.67 -3.46
CA CYS A 89 -13.98 5.86 -2.51
C CYS A 89 -13.47 6.08 -1.09
N GLU A 90 -14.38 6.09 -0.12
CA GLU A 90 -14.02 6.06 1.29
C GLU A 90 -13.57 4.65 1.66
N VAL A 91 -12.37 4.52 2.21
CA VAL A 91 -11.80 3.26 2.69
C VAL A 91 -11.58 3.36 4.18
N THR A 92 -12.34 2.59 4.93
CA THR A 92 -12.12 2.38 6.35
C THR A 92 -11.20 1.18 6.53
N ILE A 93 -10.11 1.38 7.28
CA ILE A 93 -9.09 0.38 7.59
C ILE A 93 -9.17 0.07 9.07
N MET A 94 -9.43 -1.19 9.42
CA MET A 94 -9.61 -1.62 10.82
C MET A 94 -8.59 -2.68 11.18
N ASP A 95 -7.91 -2.51 12.31
CA ASP A 95 -7.14 -3.57 12.94
C ASP A 95 -8.10 -4.56 13.60
N VAL A 96 -8.13 -5.79 13.09
CA VAL A 96 -8.96 -6.89 13.60
C VAL A 96 -8.13 -8.05 14.14
N SER A 97 -6.84 -7.84 14.38
CA SER A 97 -5.89 -8.87 14.82
C SER A 97 -6.29 -9.54 16.15
N ALA A 98 -6.97 -8.79 17.01
CA ALA A 98 -7.50 -9.29 18.28
C ALA A 98 -8.87 -9.97 18.17
N LYS A 99 -9.51 -9.96 16.99
CA LYS A 99 -10.86 -10.48 16.79
C LYS A 99 -10.84 -11.98 16.51
N GLU A 100 -11.64 -12.72 17.25
CA GLU A 100 -11.88 -14.14 16.98
C GLU A 100 -13.02 -14.31 15.98
N TYR A 101 -12.79 -15.17 14.98
CA TYR A 101 -13.79 -15.52 13.98
C TYR A 101 -14.30 -16.96 14.22
N PRO A 102 -15.59 -17.25 14.01
CA PRO A 102 -16.15 -18.59 14.24
C PRO A 102 -15.48 -19.71 13.44
N SER A 103 -14.83 -19.35 12.32
CA SER A 103 -14.06 -20.30 11.49
C SER A 103 -12.70 -20.69 12.09
N GLY A 104 -12.28 -20.06 13.20
CA GLY A 104 -10.91 -20.19 13.75
C GLY A 104 -9.83 -19.49 12.96
N GLU A 105 -10.17 -18.87 11.82
CA GLU A 105 -9.23 -18.08 11.03
C GLU A 105 -8.91 -16.77 11.71
N ARG A 106 -7.66 -16.32 11.55
CA ARG A 106 -7.19 -15.02 12.03
C ARG A 106 -6.97 -14.07 10.88
N TYR A 107 -7.35 -12.82 11.07
CA TYR A 107 -7.12 -11.74 10.13
C TYR A 107 -6.44 -10.59 10.86
N ALA A 108 -5.57 -9.87 10.16
CA ALA A 108 -4.91 -8.69 10.70
C ALA A 108 -5.72 -7.44 10.45
N LEU A 109 -6.20 -7.27 9.21
CA LEU A 109 -6.91 -6.08 8.77
C LEU A 109 -8.26 -6.44 8.15
N GLN A 110 -9.22 -5.55 8.37
CA GLN A 110 -10.47 -5.48 7.64
C GLN A 110 -10.52 -4.13 6.92
N PHE A 111 -10.99 -4.16 5.68
CA PHE A 111 -11.25 -2.97 4.89
C PHE A 111 -12.74 -2.88 4.57
N GLU A 112 -13.30 -1.70 4.70
CA GLU A 112 -14.61 -1.37 4.16
C GLU A 112 -14.44 -0.26 3.12
N ILE A 113 -14.77 -0.55 1.87
CA ILE A 113 -14.66 0.36 0.74
C ILE A 113 -16.08 0.77 0.36
N VAL A 114 -16.37 2.06 0.43
CA VAL A 114 -17.68 2.61 0.12
C VAL A 114 -17.56 3.52 -1.09
N GLY A 115 -18.28 3.16 -2.15
CA GLY A 115 -18.38 3.97 -3.38
C GLY A 115 -19.59 4.89 -3.37
N GLY A 116 -19.91 5.41 -4.55
CA GLY A 116 -21.12 6.21 -4.76
C GLY A 116 -22.35 5.35 -5.09
N THR A 117 -23.35 6.01 -5.67
CA THR A 117 -24.67 5.44 -5.97
C THR A 117 -24.95 5.29 -7.47
N ASP A 118 -23.98 5.52 -8.33
CA ASP A 118 -24.11 5.41 -9.78
C ASP A 118 -23.20 4.34 -10.40
N ALA A 119 -23.38 4.03 -11.65
CA ALA A 119 -22.60 3.03 -12.36
C ALA A 119 -21.10 3.35 -12.40
N LYS A 120 -20.73 4.64 -12.50
CA LYS A 120 -19.34 5.09 -12.50
C LYS A 120 -18.68 4.84 -11.13
N ALA A 121 -19.45 4.99 -10.06
CA ALA A 121 -18.97 4.71 -8.72
C ALA A 121 -18.62 3.22 -8.52
N VAL A 122 -19.31 2.31 -9.20
CA VAL A 122 -18.97 0.88 -9.20
C VAL A 122 -17.59 0.64 -9.80
N ASP A 123 -17.27 1.28 -10.93
CA ASP A 123 -15.94 1.15 -11.54
C ASP A 123 -14.84 1.68 -10.62
N LEU A 124 -15.03 2.85 -10.00
CA LEU A 124 -14.11 3.42 -9.02
C LEU A 124 -13.92 2.52 -7.80
N LEU A 125 -15.02 1.94 -7.31
CA LEU A 125 -14.99 0.97 -6.20
C LEU A 125 -14.15 -0.27 -6.54
N LEU A 126 -14.32 -0.83 -7.75
CA LEU A 126 -13.58 -2.00 -8.20
C LEU A 126 -12.10 -1.71 -8.44
N GLU A 127 -11.76 -0.51 -8.90
CA GLU A 127 -10.36 -0.05 -8.98
C GLU A 127 -9.75 0.13 -7.57
N ALA A 128 -10.48 0.71 -6.62
CA ALA A 128 -10.03 0.82 -5.23
C ALA A 128 -9.84 -0.56 -4.59
N PHE A 129 -10.77 -1.49 -4.84
CA PHE A 129 -10.67 -2.89 -4.42
C PHE A 129 -9.39 -3.55 -4.95
N ALA A 130 -9.09 -3.41 -6.25
CA ALA A 130 -7.88 -3.99 -6.84
C ALA A 130 -6.61 -3.37 -6.23
N ALA A 131 -6.58 -2.05 -6.06
CA ALA A 131 -5.44 -1.35 -5.47
C ALA A 131 -5.16 -1.81 -4.03
N VAL A 132 -6.20 -1.94 -3.20
CA VAL A 132 -6.09 -2.42 -1.81
C VAL A 132 -5.64 -3.88 -1.80
N THR A 133 -6.23 -4.74 -2.63
CA THR A 133 -5.89 -6.16 -2.68
C THR A 133 -4.42 -6.39 -3.05
N LEU A 134 -3.91 -5.71 -4.07
CA LEU A 134 -2.51 -5.80 -4.49
C LEU A 134 -1.52 -5.27 -3.44
N ALA A 135 -1.94 -4.29 -2.64
CA ALA A 135 -1.11 -3.79 -1.55
C ALA A 135 -1.05 -4.75 -0.36
N MET A 136 -2.14 -5.50 -0.14
CA MET A 136 -2.22 -6.52 0.91
C MET A 136 -1.49 -7.80 0.55
N ASP A 137 -1.51 -8.18 -0.71
CA ASP A 137 -0.86 -9.39 -1.21
C ASP A 137 -0.10 -9.07 -2.50
N ARG A 138 1.20 -8.82 -2.37
CA ARG A 138 2.08 -8.50 -3.50
C ARG A 138 2.29 -9.69 -4.45
N ASP A 139 2.02 -10.90 -3.97
CA ASP A 139 2.08 -12.12 -4.77
C ASP A 139 0.75 -12.35 -5.52
N CYS A 140 -0.29 -11.58 -5.19
CA CYS A 140 -1.54 -11.58 -5.93
C CYS A 140 -1.30 -11.11 -7.36
N THR A 141 -1.64 -11.94 -8.32
CA THR A 141 -1.54 -11.57 -9.73
C THR A 141 -2.67 -10.62 -10.14
N THR A 142 -2.40 -9.74 -11.10
CA THR A 142 -3.47 -8.93 -11.71
C THR A 142 -4.60 -9.81 -12.24
N ALA A 143 -4.29 -10.99 -12.77
CA ALA A 143 -5.30 -11.95 -13.23
C ALA A 143 -6.28 -12.38 -12.12
N SER A 144 -5.82 -12.52 -10.88
CA SER A 144 -6.72 -12.87 -9.75
C SER A 144 -7.66 -11.73 -9.41
N THR A 145 -7.16 -10.49 -9.40
CA THR A 145 -8.01 -9.31 -9.19
C THR A 145 -8.96 -9.07 -10.35
N ASP A 146 -8.51 -9.26 -11.59
CA ASP A 146 -9.34 -9.10 -12.79
C ASP A 146 -10.49 -10.11 -12.82
N ASN A 147 -10.23 -11.37 -12.48
CA ASN A 147 -11.27 -12.41 -12.36
C ASN A 147 -12.29 -12.04 -11.28
N ALA A 148 -11.86 -11.52 -10.14
CA ALA A 148 -12.75 -11.07 -9.09
C ALA A 148 -13.59 -9.87 -9.54
N ILE A 149 -13.01 -8.91 -10.22
CA ILE A 149 -13.70 -7.74 -10.80
C ILE A 149 -14.77 -8.19 -11.79
N GLU A 150 -14.43 -9.10 -12.72
CA GLU A 150 -15.38 -9.63 -13.69
C GLU A 150 -16.53 -10.40 -13.03
N MET A 151 -16.26 -11.10 -11.95
CA MET A 151 -17.30 -11.73 -11.14
C MET A 151 -18.23 -10.68 -10.52
N LEU A 152 -17.64 -9.67 -9.86
CA LEU A 152 -18.39 -8.62 -9.16
C LEU A 152 -19.25 -7.78 -10.10
N LYS A 153 -18.75 -7.45 -11.30
CA LYS A 153 -19.51 -6.71 -12.34
C LYS A 153 -20.78 -7.43 -12.78
N LYS A 154 -20.80 -8.75 -12.73
CA LYS A 154 -21.96 -9.57 -13.12
C LYS A 154 -22.98 -9.73 -11.99
N MET A 155 -22.65 -9.32 -10.78
CA MET A 155 -23.51 -9.50 -9.63
C MET A 155 -24.57 -8.40 -9.55
N THR A 156 -25.83 -8.82 -9.49
CA THR A 156 -26.99 -7.94 -9.28
C THR A 156 -27.56 -8.03 -7.86
N LYS A 157 -27.02 -8.95 -7.04
CA LYS A 157 -27.44 -9.18 -5.66
C LYS A 157 -26.22 -9.11 -4.74
N PRO A 158 -26.41 -8.75 -3.47
CA PRO A 158 -25.34 -8.77 -2.49
C PRO A 158 -24.69 -10.15 -2.36
N LEU A 159 -23.37 -10.19 -2.26
CA LEU A 159 -22.59 -11.36 -1.88
C LEU A 159 -22.38 -11.31 -0.37
N SER A 160 -22.82 -12.32 0.34
CA SER A 160 -22.65 -12.45 1.79
C SER A 160 -21.76 -13.63 2.20
N SER A 161 -21.27 -14.39 1.21
CA SER A 161 -20.37 -15.52 1.45
C SER A 161 -18.93 -15.10 1.24
N ARG A 162 -18.05 -15.57 2.13
CA ARG A 162 -16.63 -15.29 2.05
C ARG A 162 -16.03 -15.96 0.80
N THR A 163 -15.38 -15.17 -0.04
CA THR A 163 -14.72 -15.62 -1.27
C THR A 163 -13.24 -15.32 -1.21
N ARG A 164 -12.40 -16.33 -1.43
CA ARG A 164 -10.94 -16.15 -1.47
C ARG A 164 -10.57 -15.47 -2.78
N ILE A 165 -9.83 -14.35 -2.68
CA ILE A 165 -9.28 -13.62 -3.83
C ILE A 165 -7.83 -14.01 -4.06
N SER A 166 -7.06 -14.14 -2.99
CA SER A 166 -5.67 -14.57 -2.99
C SER A 166 -5.39 -15.41 -1.75
N ASP A 167 -4.14 -15.80 -1.54
CA ASP A 167 -3.74 -16.56 -0.35
C ASP A 167 -3.95 -15.78 0.94
N ARG A 168 -3.92 -14.46 0.87
CA ARG A 168 -4.00 -13.55 2.02
C ARG A 168 -5.27 -12.73 2.10
N VAL A 169 -5.98 -12.53 0.97
CA VAL A 169 -7.12 -11.63 0.89
C VAL A 169 -8.41 -12.38 0.58
N TYR A 170 -9.43 -12.06 1.35
CA TYR A 170 -10.78 -12.61 1.23
C TYR A 170 -11.78 -11.47 1.05
N LEU A 171 -12.63 -11.60 0.05
CA LEU A 171 -13.83 -10.80 -0.08
C LEU A 171 -14.84 -11.32 0.95
N ALA A 172 -15.20 -10.51 1.93
CA ALA A 172 -16.17 -10.89 2.96
C ALA A 172 -17.59 -10.50 2.56
N TYR A 173 -17.72 -9.40 1.83
CA TYR A 173 -19.03 -8.86 1.46
C TYR A 173 -18.90 -7.96 0.23
N TYR A 174 -19.94 -7.97 -0.62
CA TYR A 174 -20.11 -7.02 -1.72
C TYR A 174 -21.59 -6.66 -1.86
N THR A 175 -21.88 -5.37 -1.98
CA THR A 175 -23.18 -4.87 -2.39
C THR A 175 -23.02 -4.02 -3.64
N PRO A 176 -23.65 -4.38 -4.76
CA PRO A 176 -23.78 -3.49 -5.91
C PRO A 176 -24.60 -2.24 -5.53
N VAL A 177 -24.63 -1.26 -6.42
CA VAL A 177 -25.61 -0.17 -6.28
C VAL A 177 -27.02 -0.77 -6.22
N VAL A 178 -27.74 -0.43 -5.17
CA VAL A 178 -29.13 -0.86 -5.00
C VAL A 178 -30.01 0.37 -5.18
N ASP A 179 -30.78 0.37 -6.27
CA ASP A 179 -31.76 1.40 -6.56
C ASP A 179 -33.17 0.81 -6.39
N ASN A 180 -33.94 1.34 -5.47
CA ASN A 180 -35.28 0.91 -5.20
C ASN A 180 -36.18 2.12 -4.91
N GLU A 181 -37.51 1.90 -4.78
CA GLU A 181 -38.51 2.94 -4.57
C GLU A 181 -38.31 3.76 -3.27
N TYR A 182 -37.47 3.29 -2.33
CA TYR A 182 -37.27 3.95 -1.04
C TYR A 182 -35.95 4.71 -0.96
N ALA A 183 -34.88 4.20 -1.57
CA ALA A 183 -33.57 4.84 -1.57
C ALA A 183 -32.58 4.17 -2.52
N THR A 184 -31.67 4.98 -3.07
CA THR A 184 -30.49 4.47 -3.76
C THR A 184 -29.37 4.30 -2.73
N GLN A 185 -28.85 3.08 -2.61
CA GLN A 185 -27.77 2.79 -1.68
C GLN A 185 -26.41 2.71 -2.39
N PRO A 186 -25.35 3.21 -1.74
CA PRO A 186 -24.01 3.16 -2.31
C PRO A 186 -23.52 1.71 -2.44
N CYS A 187 -22.68 1.46 -3.45
CA CYS A 187 -21.97 0.20 -3.57
C CYS A 187 -20.90 0.08 -2.45
N ARG A 188 -20.66 -1.16 -2.00
CA ARG A 188 -19.74 -1.44 -0.90
C ARG A 188 -18.99 -2.75 -1.10
N ILE A 189 -17.73 -2.77 -0.66
CA ILE A 189 -16.91 -3.99 -0.57
C ILE A 189 -16.32 -4.07 0.83
N SER A 190 -16.33 -5.26 1.44
CA SER A 190 -15.55 -5.55 2.64
C SER A 190 -14.55 -6.65 2.35
N LEU A 191 -13.29 -6.40 2.74
CA LEU A 191 -12.17 -7.32 2.60
C LEU A 191 -11.62 -7.70 3.97
N LEU A 192 -11.12 -8.92 4.07
CA LEU A 192 -10.36 -9.41 5.21
C LEU A 192 -8.97 -9.85 4.73
N ALA A 193 -7.94 -9.44 5.44
CA ALA A 193 -6.57 -9.83 5.15
C ALA A 193 -5.95 -10.63 6.29
N LYS A 194 -5.29 -11.76 5.96
CA LYS A 194 -4.61 -12.61 6.92
C LYS A 194 -3.39 -11.95 7.53
N ASP A 195 -3.00 -12.43 8.69
CA ASP A 195 -1.96 -11.86 9.58
C ASP A 195 -0.52 -11.98 9.03
N ASP A 196 -0.30 -12.70 7.94
CA ASP A 196 1.05 -12.97 7.39
C ASP A 196 1.80 -11.71 6.91
N LEU A 197 1.17 -10.54 6.91
CA LEU A 197 1.85 -9.25 6.70
C LEU A 197 2.85 -8.91 7.81
N VAL A 198 2.74 -9.56 8.96
CA VAL A 198 3.55 -9.25 10.15
C VAL A 198 4.93 -9.91 10.11
N THR A 199 5.10 -11.02 9.39
CA THR A 199 6.30 -11.86 9.50
C THR A 199 7.44 -11.49 8.56
N ASN A 200 7.23 -10.70 7.52
CA ASN A 200 8.28 -10.42 6.52
C ASN A 200 9.15 -9.17 6.79
N ALA A 201 8.96 -8.48 7.90
CA ALA A 201 9.73 -7.27 8.22
C ALA A 201 10.91 -7.50 9.17
N THR A 202 11.17 -8.74 9.64
CA THR A 202 12.14 -8.97 10.74
C THR A 202 13.21 -9.99 10.41
N THR A 203 13.66 -10.16 9.17
CA THR A 203 14.81 -11.03 8.89
C THR A 203 15.78 -10.40 7.89
N THR A 204 16.24 -9.19 8.19
CA THR A 204 17.54 -8.74 7.73
C THR A 204 18.41 -8.57 8.96
N THR A 205 18.74 -9.68 9.61
CA THR A 205 19.84 -9.73 10.56
C THR A 205 21.11 -9.60 9.73
N ALA A 206 21.80 -8.50 9.96
CA ALA A 206 23.17 -8.33 9.49
C ALA A 206 24.03 -9.52 9.95
N ASN A 207 24.68 -10.17 9.02
CA ASN A 207 25.92 -10.91 9.19
C ASN A 207 27.07 -10.04 8.72
#